data_79040d26f2f37dd0ea07bfbfe0069c3b
#
_entry.id   79040d26f2f37dd0ea07bfbfe0069c3b
#
_cell.length_a   1.000
_cell.length_b   1.000
_cell.length_c   1.000
_cell.angle_alpha   90.00
_cell.angle_beta   90.00
_cell.angle_gamma   90.00
#
_symmetry.space_group_name_H-M   'P 1'
#
loop_
_entity.id
_entity.type
_entity.pdbx_description
1 polymer ?
#
loop_
_entity_poly.entity_id
_entity_poly.type
_entity_poly.pdbx_seq_one_letter_code
_entity_poly.pdbx_strand_id
1 'polypeptide(L)'
;MRMSNLQIHAPENSPNTDGIHIERNTGVIISDSRIGTGDDCISIGQGNHNIYIARVHYGPGHGMSVGSLGRYVGEGNVTSIHVTDMTFQGTMNGVRIKTWENSPTKSLAARMLFENMVMKDVQTPIIIDQKYCPYYNCEQGTSPPLRGHPRGHQVQEHQGHVDVARGRAAPCGVLCHGVVLQNADLIYNGQTCTLSHCENANATYVGY
;
A
#
# COMPACT_ATOMS: atom_id res chain seq x y z
N MET A 1 9.86 16.37 8.56
CA MET A 1 9.89 17.03 7.22
C MET A 1 8.47 17.36 6.81
N ARG A 2 8.27 18.52 6.11
CA ARG A 2 6.95 18.88 5.57
C ARG A 2 7.09 19.26 4.09
N MET A 3 6.21 18.73 3.25
CA MET A 3 6.12 19.02 1.82
C MET A 3 4.66 19.33 1.48
N SER A 4 4.40 20.40 0.76
CA SER A 4 3.05 20.77 0.36
C SER A 4 3.06 21.54 -0.97
N ASN A 5 1.90 21.54 -1.63
CA ASN A 5 1.69 22.24 -2.91
C ASN A 5 2.64 21.77 -4.02
N LEU A 6 3.02 20.48 -4.00
CA LEU A 6 3.87 19.90 -5.03
C LEU A 6 3.06 19.58 -6.29
N GLN A 7 3.70 19.78 -7.43
CA GLN A 7 3.21 19.34 -8.74
C GLN A 7 4.29 18.44 -9.34
N ILE A 8 4.07 17.13 -9.28
CA ILE A 8 5.01 16.14 -9.81
C ILE A 8 4.34 15.45 -10.99
N HIS A 9 4.97 15.50 -12.14
CA HIS A 9 4.43 14.91 -13.36
C HIS A 9 5.53 14.22 -14.17
N ALA A 10 5.26 12.98 -14.56
CA ALA A 10 6.01 12.24 -15.56
C ALA A 10 5.01 11.49 -16.45
N PRO A 11 5.40 11.12 -17.69
CA PRO A 11 4.57 10.29 -18.55
C PRO A 11 4.18 8.97 -17.89
N GLU A 12 2.97 8.49 -18.14
CA GLU A 12 2.44 7.23 -17.58
C GLU A 12 3.31 6.01 -17.91
N ASN A 13 3.98 6.03 -19.04
CA ASN A 13 4.86 4.96 -19.51
C ASN A 13 6.33 5.12 -19.07
N SER A 14 6.63 6.06 -18.16
CA SER A 14 7.99 6.21 -17.62
C SER A 14 8.32 5.04 -16.69
N PRO A 15 9.28 4.16 -17.01
CA PRO A 15 9.54 2.98 -16.22
C PRO A 15 10.19 3.33 -14.87
N ASN A 16 9.78 2.66 -13.81
CA ASN A 16 10.35 2.79 -12.45
C ASN A 16 10.46 4.26 -11.98
N THR A 17 9.45 5.07 -12.33
CA THR A 17 9.44 6.50 -12.04
C THR A 17 8.45 6.78 -10.93
N ASP A 18 8.90 6.65 -9.68
CA ASP A 18 8.14 7.04 -8.50
C ASP A 18 8.07 8.57 -8.37
N GLY A 19 6.95 9.09 -7.86
CA GLY A 19 6.82 10.51 -7.59
C GLY A 19 7.58 10.94 -6.33
N ILE A 20 7.30 10.29 -5.21
CA ILE A 20 8.00 10.51 -3.94
C ILE A 20 8.28 9.16 -3.29
N HIS A 21 9.55 8.88 -3.01
CA HIS A 21 9.94 7.74 -2.19
C HIS A 21 10.35 8.19 -0.79
N ILE A 22 9.77 7.55 0.24
CA ILE A 22 10.05 7.84 1.64
C ILE A 22 10.66 6.58 2.26
N GLU A 23 11.84 6.68 2.83
CA GLU A 23 12.52 5.57 3.49
C GLU A 23 13.27 6.04 4.73
N ARG A 24 13.23 5.26 5.83
CA ARG A 24 13.95 5.52 7.09
C ARG A 24 13.71 6.93 7.64
N ASN A 25 12.47 7.36 7.66
CA ASN A 25 12.07 8.69 8.13
C ASN A 25 11.08 8.62 9.29
N THR A 26 11.07 9.70 10.06
CA THR A 26 10.09 9.91 11.13
C THR A 26 9.48 11.32 11.02
N GLY A 27 8.15 11.40 11.11
CA GLY A 27 7.46 12.68 11.12
C GLY A 27 7.43 13.38 9.76
N VAL A 28 7.12 12.65 8.68
CA VAL A 28 6.93 13.25 7.34
C VAL A 28 5.47 13.63 7.15
N ILE A 29 5.24 14.84 6.63
CA ILE A 29 3.92 15.35 6.27
C ILE A 29 3.95 15.73 4.80
N ILE A 30 3.01 15.18 4.01
CA ILE A 30 2.79 15.54 2.61
C ILE A 30 1.35 15.98 2.46
N SER A 31 1.11 17.14 1.86
CA SER A 31 -0.25 17.62 1.68
C SER A 31 -0.44 18.46 0.43
N ASP A 32 -1.72 18.66 0.05
CA ASP A 32 -2.14 19.63 -0.95
C ASP A 32 -1.36 19.54 -2.26
N SER A 33 -1.16 18.31 -2.76
CA SER A 33 -0.26 18.05 -3.88
C SER A 33 -0.92 17.25 -5.00
N ARG A 34 -0.33 17.31 -6.18
CA ARG A 34 -0.75 16.49 -7.33
C ARG A 34 0.45 15.72 -7.85
N ILE A 35 0.28 14.41 -7.98
CA ILE A 35 1.36 13.50 -8.37
C ILE A 35 0.84 12.52 -9.42
N GLY A 36 1.46 12.50 -10.59
CA GLY A 36 1.18 11.53 -11.65
C GLY A 36 2.48 11.11 -12.32
N THR A 37 2.74 9.80 -12.37
CA THR A 37 4.03 9.24 -12.80
C THR A 37 3.83 7.91 -13.51
N GLY A 38 4.90 7.25 -13.88
CA GLY A 38 4.85 5.94 -14.53
C GLY A 38 5.01 4.75 -13.57
N ASP A 39 5.16 5.01 -12.25
CA ASP A 39 5.21 3.99 -11.20
C ASP A 39 4.44 4.48 -9.97
N ASP A 40 4.83 4.11 -8.74
CA ASP A 40 4.15 4.53 -7.52
C ASP A 40 4.16 6.06 -7.36
N CYS A 41 3.02 6.71 -7.22
CA CYS A 41 2.97 8.16 -7.01
C CYS A 41 3.60 8.56 -5.68
N ILE A 42 3.32 7.78 -4.63
CA ILE A 42 4.09 7.80 -3.37
C ILE A 42 4.39 6.37 -2.95
N SER A 43 5.65 6.08 -2.66
CA SER A 43 6.09 4.80 -2.09
C SER A 43 6.69 5.00 -0.71
N ILE A 44 6.19 4.24 0.28
CA ILE A 44 6.64 4.26 1.67
C ILE A 44 7.44 2.99 1.94
N GLY A 45 8.76 3.10 1.87
CA GLY A 45 9.69 2.00 2.14
C GLY A 45 9.86 1.69 3.63
N GLN A 46 10.84 0.87 3.95
CA GLN A 46 11.10 0.40 5.30
C GLN A 46 11.58 1.52 6.26
N GLY A 47 11.43 1.30 7.57
CA GLY A 47 11.95 2.18 8.61
C GLY A 47 11.21 3.52 8.75
N ASN A 48 9.95 3.60 8.33
CA ASN A 48 9.15 4.82 8.41
C ASN A 48 8.20 4.83 9.61
N HIS A 49 8.16 5.96 10.33
CA HIS A 49 7.28 6.17 11.47
C HIS A 49 6.61 7.55 11.42
N ASN A 50 5.33 7.62 11.81
CA ASN A 50 4.58 8.87 11.90
C ASN A 50 4.55 9.62 10.55
N ILE A 51 4.02 8.99 9.52
CA ILE A 51 3.83 9.58 8.19
C ILE A 51 2.39 10.04 8.08
N TYR A 52 2.17 11.29 7.68
CA TYR A 52 0.87 11.87 7.44
C TYR A 52 0.77 12.40 6.01
N ILE A 53 -0.22 11.92 5.26
CA ILE A 53 -0.44 12.30 3.87
C ILE A 53 -1.90 12.72 3.72
N ALA A 54 -2.16 13.92 3.20
CA ALA A 54 -3.53 14.42 3.09
C ALA A 54 -3.73 15.30 1.85
N ARG A 55 -4.93 15.23 1.28
CA ARG A 55 -5.36 16.08 0.13
C ARG A 55 -4.38 16.01 -1.03
N VAL A 56 -4.10 14.78 -1.47
CA VAL A 56 -3.25 14.54 -2.64
C VAL A 56 -4.09 13.91 -3.76
N HIS A 57 -3.88 14.39 -4.97
CA HIS A 57 -4.44 13.83 -6.19
C HIS A 57 -3.39 12.95 -6.87
N TYR A 58 -3.71 11.69 -7.07
CA TYR A 58 -2.87 10.71 -7.76
C TYR A 58 -3.39 10.40 -9.15
N GLY A 59 -2.48 10.29 -10.08
CA GLY A 59 -2.74 9.78 -11.42
C GLY A 59 -2.19 10.65 -12.55
N PRO A 60 -1.76 9.97 -13.63
CA PRO A 60 -1.64 8.52 -13.79
C PRO A 60 -0.55 7.90 -12.92
N GLY A 61 -0.43 6.54 -12.93
CA GLY A 61 0.61 5.78 -12.26
C GLY A 61 0.10 4.56 -11.52
N HIS A 62 0.94 4.01 -10.64
CA HIS A 62 0.60 2.81 -9.87
C HIS A 62 -0.14 3.10 -8.56
N GLY A 63 -0.44 4.37 -8.25
CA GLY A 63 -1.12 4.78 -7.02
C GLY A 63 -0.16 4.95 -5.84
N MET A 64 -0.60 4.62 -4.64
CA MET A 64 0.20 4.72 -3.42
C MET A 64 0.59 3.34 -2.92
N SER A 65 1.87 3.15 -2.54
CA SER A 65 2.31 1.89 -1.98
C SER A 65 3.02 2.03 -0.63
N VAL A 66 2.80 1.04 0.24
CA VAL A 66 3.64 0.73 1.39
C VAL A 66 4.48 -0.48 1.03
N GLY A 67 5.75 -0.31 0.91
CA GLY A 67 6.69 -1.35 0.48
C GLY A 67 7.36 -1.06 -0.89
N SER A 68 8.06 -2.07 -1.40
CA SER A 68 8.07 -3.46 -0.94
C SER A 68 8.91 -3.62 0.33
N LEU A 69 8.39 -4.37 1.31
CA LEU A 69 9.04 -4.62 2.59
C LEU A 69 9.57 -6.05 2.67
N GLY A 70 10.61 -6.25 3.43
CA GLY A 70 11.14 -7.57 3.75
C GLY A 70 12.07 -8.16 2.69
N ARG A 71 12.65 -7.37 1.82
CA ARG A 71 13.62 -7.83 0.83
C ARG A 71 14.99 -8.13 1.45
N TYR A 72 15.40 -7.32 2.42
CA TYR A 72 16.75 -7.36 2.96
C TYR A 72 16.76 -7.66 4.46
N VAL A 73 17.89 -8.19 4.94
CA VAL A 73 18.12 -8.39 6.36
C VAL A 73 18.20 -7.03 7.07
N GLY A 74 17.52 -6.91 8.21
CA GLY A 74 17.59 -5.69 9.03
C GLY A 74 16.73 -4.53 8.56
N GLU A 75 15.76 -4.76 7.68
CA GLU A 75 14.77 -3.74 7.36
C GLU A 75 13.98 -3.31 8.59
N GLY A 76 13.76 -2.00 8.71
CA GLY A 76 13.04 -1.39 9.83
C GLY A 76 11.52 -1.50 9.68
N ASN A 77 10.82 -1.38 10.80
CA ASN A 77 9.37 -1.39 10.84
C ASN A 77 8.76 -0.16 10.14
N VAL A 78 7.53 -0.33 9.66
CA VAL A 78 6.71 0.77 9.12
C VAL A 78 5.47 0.90 9.99
N THR A 79 5.33 2.01 10.69
CA THR A 79 4.24 2.17 11.65
C THR A 79 3.70 3.59 11.71
N SER A 80 2.42 3.72 12.12
CA SER A 80 1.76 5.01 12.30
C SER A 80 1.71 5.82 10.99
N ILE A 81 1.10 5.23 9.98
CA ILE A 81 0.83 5.85 8.70
C ILE A 81 -0.62 6.30 8.68
N HIS A 82 -0.84 7.59 8.45
CA HIS A 82 -2.17 8.14 8.29
C HIS A 82 -2.30 8.84 6.94
N VAL A 83 -3.23 8.38 6.15
CA VAL A 83 -3.50 8.87 4.79
C VAL A 83 -4.98 9.23 4.68
N THR A 84 -5.29 10.46 4.32
CA THR A 84 -6.68 10.95 4.29
C THR A 84 -6.94 11.91 3.13
N ASP A 85 -8.21 12.01 2.73
CA ASP A 85 -8.70 12.95 1.72
C ASP A 85 -7.96 12.82 0.37
N MET A 86 -7.89 11.61 -0.14
CA MET A 86 -7.14 11.28 -1.33
C MET A 86 -8.05 11.12 -2.55
N THR A 87 -7.54 11.49 -3.70
CA THR A 87 -8.19 11.19 -4.99
C THR A 87 -7.23 10.42 -5.88
N PHE A 88 -7.66 9.24 -6.30
CA PHE A 88 -6.97 8.42 -7.30
C PHE A 88 -7.77 8.49 -8.60
N GLN A 89 -7.10 8.75 -9.72
CA GLN A 89 -7.76 8.82 -11.01
C GLN A 89 -6.90 8.18 -12.11
N GLY A 90 -7.44 7.15 -12.75
CA GLY A 90 -6.76 6.44 -13.84
C GLY A 90 -5.48 5.75 -13.37
N THR A 91 -5.41 5.30 -12.12
CA THR A 91 -4.24 4.59 -11.60
C THR A 91 -4.42 3.08 -11.65
N MET A 92 -3.31 2.34 -11.70
CA MET A 92 -3.35 0.88 -11.62
C MET A 92 -3.89 0.43 -10.27
N ASN A 93 -3.41 1.01 -9.17
CA ASN A 93 -3.88 0.72 -7.83
C ASN A 93 -4.32 2.01 -7.11
N GLY A 94 -5.14 1.87 -6.09
CA GLY A 94 -5.33 2.92 -5.10
C GLY A 94 -4.26 2.79 -4.01
N VAL A 95 -4.55 2.03 -2.96
CA VAL A 95 -3.61 1.72 -1.88
C VAL A 95 -3.08 0.31 -2.05
N ARG A 96 -1.76 0.15 -2.02
CA ARG A 96 -1.09 -1.14 -2.12
C ARG A 96 -0.12 -1.35 -0.97
N ILE A 97 -0.19 -2.49 -0.29
CA ILE A 97 0.82 -2.94 0.68
C ILE A 97 1.55 -4.14 0.05
N LYS A 98 2.87 -4.04 -0.11
CA LYS A 98 3.71 -5.05 -0.78
C LYS A 98 4.75 -5.60 0.18
N THR A 99 4.77 -6.92 0.38
CA THR A 99 5.83 -7.59 1.14
C THR A 99 6.38 -8.79 0.40
N TRP A 100 7.68 -9.01 0.50
CA TRP A 100 8.34 -10.16 -0.13
C TRP A 100 7.95 -11.47 0.55
N GLU A 101 7.62 -12.50 -0.22
CA GLU A 101 7.21 -13.81 0.29
C GLU A 101 8.29 -14.47 1.16
N ASN A 102 9.54 -14.39 0.72
CA ASN A 102 10.69 -15.02 1.37
C ASN A 102 11.56 -14.02 2.14
N SER A 103 10.92 -13.15 2.93
CA SER A 103 11.66 -12.19 3.74
C SER A 103 12.66 -12.87 4.69
N PRO A 104 13.93 -12.44 4.70
CA PRO A 104 14.97 -13.01 5.56
C PRO A 104 14.81 -12.64 7.03
N THR A 105 14.04 -11.58 7.35
CA THR A 105 13.79 -11.13 8.72
C THR A 105 12.34 -10.71 8.91
N LYS A 106 11.89 -10.77 10.17
CA LYS A 106 10.57 -10.25 10.51
C LYS A 106 10.61 -8.72 10.56
N SER A 107 9.70 -8.06 9.87
CA SER A 107 9.41 -6.64 10.00
C SER A 107 7.95 -6.44 10.34
N LEU A 108 7.61 -5.30 10.93
CA LEU A 108 6.26 -4.96 11.33
C LEU A 108 5.71 -3.83 10.46
N ALA A 109 4.58 -4.09 9.81
CA ALA A 109 3.76 -3.06 9.17
C ALA A 109 2.45 -2.94 9.95
N ALA A 110 2.27 -1.84 10.71
CA ALA A 110 1.15 -1.71 11.65
C ALA A 110 0.72 -0.26 11.89
N ARG A 111 -0.47 -0.10 12.45
CA ARG A 111 -1.09 1.21 12.76
C ARG A 111 -1.16 2.11 11.53
N MET A 112 -1.81 1.59 10.50
CA MET A 112 -2.06 2.30 9.25
C MET A 112 -3.54 2.65 9.16
N LEU A 113 -3.84 3.91 8.92
CA LEU A 113 -5.18 4.41 8.68
C LEU A 113 -5.23 5.03 7.28
N PHE A 114 -6.18 4.57 6.48
CA PHE A 114 -6.50 5.12 5.18
C PHE A 114 -7.97 5.47 5.17
N GLU A 115 -8.30 6.73 4.98
CA GLU A 115 -9.68 7.21 5.03
C GLU A 115 -9.99 8.29 4.00
N ASN A 116 -11.27 8.49 3.71
CA ASN A 116 -11.75 9.49 2.75
C ASN A 116 -11.09 9.37 1.37
N MET A 117 -11.14 8.16 0.79
CA MET A 117 -10.52 7.85 -0.49
C MET A 117 -11.54 7.89 -1.61
N VAL A 118 -11.31 8.74 -2.60
CA VAL A 118 -12.08 8.76 -3.85
C VAL A 118 -11.29 8.06 -4.93
N MET A 119 -11.86 7.00 -5.50
CA MET A 119 -11.22 6.19 -6.52
C MET A 119 -12.02 6.22 -7.82
N LYS A 120 -11.44 6.82 -8.88
CA LYS A 120 -12.05 6.96 -10.20
C LYS A 120 -11.20 6.21 -11.21
N ASP A 121 -11.80 5.24 -11.90
CA ASP A 121 -11.12 4.43 -12.91
C ASP A 121 -9.81 3.80 -12.41
N VAL A 122 -9.83 3.30 -11.18
CA VAL A 122 -8.72 2.60 -10.53
C VAL A 122 -8.91 1.10 -10.75
N GLN A 123 -7.92 0.41 -11.33
CA GLN A 123 -8.04 -1.01 -11.69
C GLN A 123 -8.11 -1.91 -10.44
N THR A 124 -7.26 -1.66 -9.46
CA THR A 124 -7.25 -2.40 -8.18
C THR A 124 -7.22 -1.42 -7.02
N PRO A 125 -8.37 -1.01 -6.50
CA PRO A 125 -8.45 0.03 -5.47
C PRO A 125 -7.64 -0.27 -4.20
N ILE A 126 -7.64 -1.54 -3.75
CA ILE A 126 -6.87 -1.95 -2.59
C ILE A 126 -6.24 -3.30 -2.86
N ILE A 127 -4.98 -3.41 -2.51
CA ILE A 127 -4.26 -4.66 -2.61
C ILE A 127 -3.27 -4.83 -1.44
N ILE A 128 -3.37 -5.95 -0.72
CA ILE A 128 -2.37 -6.41 0.24
C ILE A 128 -1.70 -7.63 -0.36
N ASP A 129 -0.48 -7.44 -0.84
CA ASP A 129 0.29 -8.44 -1.57
C ASP A 129 1.48 -8.90 -0.74
N GLN A 130 1.33 -10.04 -0.07
CA GLN A 130 2.38 -10.65 0.74
C GLN A 130 3.24 -11.68 -0.03
N LYS A 131 2.97 -11.82 -1.31
CA LYS A 131 3.76 -12.65 -2.23
C LYS A 131 4.36 -11.79 -3.34
N TYR A 132 4.71 -10.55 -3.00
CA TYR A 132 5.24 -9.62 -3.98
C TYR A 132 6.52 -10.16 -4.61
N CYS A 133 6.47 -10.29 -5.93
CA CYS A 133 7.56 -10.77 -6.75
C CYS A 133 7.56 -10.05 -8.11
N PRO A 134 8.31 -8.96 -8.25
CA PRO A 134 8.39 -8.24 -9.52
C PRO A 134 9.22 -8.95 -10.57
N TYR A 135 10.00 -9.96 -10.18
CA TYR A 135 10.84 -10.75 -11.05
C TYR A 135 10.42 -12.21 -10.96
N TYR A 136 10.22 -12.89 -12.07
CA TYR A 136 9.74 -14.29 -12.16
C TYR A 136 10.54 -15.33 -11.35
N ASN A 137 11.65 -14.95 -10.71
CA ASN A 137 12.56 -15.82 -9.96
C ASN A 137 12.69 -15.43 -8.47
N CYS A 138 11.66 -14.92 -7.84
CA CYS A 138 11.72 -14.51 -6.41
C CYS A 138 11.89 -15.68 -5.44
N GLU A 139 11.64 -16.92 -5.87
CA GLU A 139 11.86 -18.13 -5.06
C GLU A 139 13.34 -18.41 -4.77
N GLN A 140 14.25 -17.85 -5.54
CA GLN A 140 15.70 -17.99 -5.37
C GLN A 140 16.28 -16.80 -4.60
N GLY A 141 15.71 -16.50 -3.43
CA GLY A 141 16.40 -15.63 -2.47
C GLY A 141 17.77 -16.23 -2.14
N THR A 142 18.83 -15.44 -2.25
CA THR A 142 20.23 -15.83 -1.99
C THR A 142 20.55 -16.21 -0.56
N SER A 143 19.54 -16.53 0.24
CA SER A 143 19.68 -17.04 1.61
C SER A 143 19.08 -18.43 1.71
N PRO A 144 19.84 -19.44 2.17
CA PRO A 144 19.29 -20.76 2.40
C PRO A 144 18.15 -20.69 3.42
N PRO A 145 17.11 -21.51 3.28
CA PRO A 145 15.99 -21.52 4.20
C PRO A 145 16.50 -21.85 5.61
N LEU A 146 16.34 -20.89 6.52
CA LEU A 146 16.54 -21.17 7.94
C LEU A 146 15.52 -22.23 8.35
N ARG A 147 16.00 -23.44 8.63
CA ARG A 147 15.16 -24.56 9.07
C ARG A 147 14.46 -24.17 10.37
N GLY A 148 13.14 -24.19 10.38
CA GLY A 148 12.36 -24.31 11.59
C GLY A 148 11.59 -23.09 12.10
N HIS A 149 11.39 -22.01 11.30
CA HIS A 149 10.50 -20.94 11.73
C HIS A 149 9.38 -20.72 10.71
N PRO A 150 8.14 -20.50 11.15
CA PRO A 150 7.06 -20.11 10.25
C PRO A 150 7.44 -18.79 9.59
N ARG A 151 7.59 -18.82 8.29
CA ARG A 151 7.92 -17.67 7.46
C ARG A 151 6.65 -16.85 7.32
N GLY A 152 6.66 -15.64 7.81
CA GLY A 152 5.51 -14.77 7.67
C GLY A 152 5.74 -13.45 8.36
N HIS A 153 5.51 -12.39 7.63
CA HIS A 153 5.35 -11.07 8.21
C HIS A 153 4.09 -11.08 9.06
N GLN A 154 4.22 -10.89 10.36
CA GLN A 154 3.08 -10.59 11.17
C GLN A 154 2.72 -9.12 10.96
N VAL A 155 1.65 -8.87 10.22
CA VAL A 155 0.88 -7.65 10.41
C VAL A 155 0.19 -7.84 11.76
N GLN A 156 0.81 -7.38 12.84
CA GLN A 156 0.21 -7.44 14.17
C GLN A 156 -0.87 -6.39 14.30
N GLU A 157 -1.98 -6.84 14.89
CA GLU A 157 -3.14 -6.04 15.21
C GLU A 157 -2.78 -4.76 15.94
N HIS A 158 -3.21 -3.66 15.38
CA HIS A 158 -3.82 -2.58 16.10
C HIS A 158 -4.94 -2.04 15.22
N GLN A 159 -6.09 -1.80 15.83
CA GLN A 159 -7.28 -1.26 15.18
C GLN A 159 -6.91 -0.10 14.25
N GLY A 160 -6.73 -0.40 12.99
CA GLY A 160 -6.59 0.57 11.93
C GLY A 160 -7.88 0.53 11.14
N HIS A 161 -8.67 1.58 11.19
CA HIS A 161 -9.71 1.80 10.22
C HIS A 161 -9.06 1.95 8.86
N VAL A 162 -9.41 1.08 7.95
CA VAL A 162 -9.19 1.29 6.54
C VAL A 162 -10.57 1.58 5.97
N ASP A 163 -10.92 2.86 5.91
CA ASP A 163 -12.06 3.30 5.13
C ASP A 163 -11.70 3.14 3.67
N VAL A 164 -12.03 2.00 3.11
CA VAL A 164 -11.68 1.73 1.73
C VAL A 164 -12.81 1.06 0.99
N ALA A 165 -13.12 1.69 -0.05
CA ALA A 165 -14.01 1.34 -1.12
C ALA A 165 -13.80 -0.11 -1.63
N ARG A 166 -14.86 -0.79 -2.07
CA ARG A 166 -14.84 -2.18 -2.55
C ARG A 166 -13.76 -2.42 -3.60
N GLY A 167 -12.72 -3.17 -3.25
CA GLY A 167 -11.65 -3.56 -4.14
C GLY A 167 -11.17 -4.98 -3.89
N ARG A 168 -10.44 -5.55 -4.84
CA ARG A 168 -9.80 -6.85 -4.68
C ARG A 168 -8.74 -6.76 -3.60
N ALA A 169 -8.87 -7.50 -2.50
CA ALA A 169 -7.74 -7.82 -1.67
C ALA A 169 -6.99 -9.00 -2.32
N ALA A 170 -5.72 -8.83 -2.62
CA ALA A 170 -4.88 -9.93 -3.07
C ALA A 170 -4.54 -10.87 -1.90
N PRO A 171 -4.15 -12.12 -2.17
CA PRO A 171 -3.92 -13.11 -1.13
C PRO A 171 -2.84 -12.66 -0.16
N CYS A 172 -3.18 -12.64 1.13
CA CYS A 172 -2.22 -12.51 2.21
C CYS A 172 -1.52 -13.86 2.42
N GLY A 173 -0.20 -13.91 2.35
CA GLY A 173 0.58 -15.13 2.63
C GLY A 173 0.55 -15.51 4.11
N VAL A 174 0.30 -14.53 4.99
CA VAL A 174 0.10 -14.65 6.43
C VAL A 174 -1.24 -14.06 6.78
N LEU A 175 -1.91 -14.60 7.79
CA LEU A 175 -3.23 -14.12 8.22
C LEU A 175 -3.15 -12.62 8.59
N CYS A 176 -3.88 -11.80 7.86
CA CYS A 176 -4.05 -10.38 8.15
C CYS A 176 -5.23 -10.21 9.10
N HIS A 177 -5.02 -9.54 10.23
CA HIS A 177 -6.05 -9.24 11.21
C HIS A 177 -6.40 -7.76 11.23
N GLY A 178 -7.60 -7.42 11.65
CA GLY A 178 -8.01 -6.04 11.89
C GLY A 178 -8.18 -5.19 10.63
N VAL A 179 -8.39 -5.81 9.48
CA VAL A 179 -8.73 -5.09 8.26
C VAL A 179 -10.20 -4.69 8.33
N VAL A 180 -10.47 -3.38 8.35
CA VAL A 180 -11.82 -2.83 8.33
C VAL A 180 -12.03 -2.06 7.04
N LEU A 181 -13.11 -2.38 6.33
CA LEU A 181 -13.55 -1.68 5.12
C LEU A 181 -14.84 -0.94 5.47
N GLN A 182 -14.79 0.37 5.46
CA GLN A 182 -15.92 1.20 5.86
C GLN A 182 -16.25 2.25 4.79
N ASN A 183 -17.55 2.39 4.45
CA ASN A 183 -18.10 3.43 3.56
C ASN A 183 -17.35 3.56 2.23
N ALA A 184 -17.16 2.44 1.58
CA ALA A 184 -16.28 2.30 0.44
C ALA A 184 -17.06 2.40 -0.87
N ASP A 185 -17.05 3.55 -1.54
CA ASP A 185 -17.65 3.74 -2.86
C ASP A 185 -16.63 3.57 -3.98
N LEU A 186 -16.82 2.55 -4.82
CA LEU A 186 -16.01 2.31 -6.00
C LEU A 186 -16.82 2.45 -7.27
N ILE A 187 -16.40 3.33 -8.12
CA ILE A 187 -16.96 3.48 -9.46
C ILE A 187 -15.86 3.14 -10.46
N TYR A 188 -16.09 2.13 -11.27
CA TYR A 188 -15.25 1.79 -12.40
C TYR A 188 -16.08 1.78 -13.68
N ASN A 189 -15.71 2.58 -14.67
CA ASN A 189 -16.46 2.78 -15.92
C ASN A 189 -17.95 3.12 -15.68
N GLY A 190 -18.25 3.93 -14.69
CA GLY A 190 -19.61 4.34 -14.35
C GLY A 190 -20.46 3.26 -13.66
N GLN A 191 -19.89 2.13 -13.30
CA GLN A 191 -20.56 1.03 -12.59
C GLN A 191 -19.97 0.83 -11.20
N THR A 192 -20.82 0.50 -10.23
CA THR A 192 -20.37 0.11 -8.89
C THR A 192 -19.68 -1.25 -8.95
N CYS A 193 -18.43 -1.32 -8.53
CA CYS A 193 -17.65 -2.54 -8.53
C CYS A 193 -18.02 -3.43 -7.34
N THR A 194 -18.32 -4.72 -7.56
CA THR A 194 -18.86 -5.64 -6.54
C THR A 194 -17.97 -6.82 -6.19
N LEU A 195 -16.77 -6.93 -6.78
CA LEU A 195 -15.90 -8.09 -6.57
C LEU A 195 -14.81 -7.76 -5.54
N SER A 196 -14.87 -8.44 -4.39
CA SER A 196 -13.76 -8.52 -3.44
C SER A 196 -13.29 -9.97 -3.34
N HIS A 197 -12.01 -10.18 -3.30
CA HIS A 197 -11.39 -11.47 -3.04
C HIS A 197 -10.42 -11.33 -1.86
N CYS A 198 -10.67 -12.11 -0.80
CA CYS A 198 -9.80 -12.18 0.38
C CYS A 198 -9.27 -13.61 0.51
N GLU A 199 -7.97 -13.75 0.56
CA GLU A 199 -7.28 -15.00 0.88
C GLU A 199 -6.39 -14.74 2.10
N ASN A 200 -6.54 -15.56 3.15
CA ASN A 200 -5.83 -15.40 4.42
C ASN A 200 -6.01 -14.01 5.08
N ALA A 201 -7.17 -13.38 4.92
CA ALA A 201 -7.50 -12.12 5.58
C ALA A 201 -8.93 -12.17 6.12
N ASN A 202 -9.10 -11.79 7.38
CA ASN A 202 -10.41 -11.53 7.97
C ASN A 202 -10.70 -10.03 7.86
N ALA A 203 -11.61 -9.64 6.98
CA ALA A 203 -12.04 -8.26 6.82
C ALA A 203 -13.43 -8.05 7.40
N THR A 204 -13.61 -6.94 8.09
CA THR A 204 -14.91 -6.45 8.56
C THR A 204 -15.41 -5.37 7.60
N TYR A 205 -16.64 -5.52 7.13
CA TYR A 205 -17.30 -4.56 6.24
C TYR A 205 -18.31 -3.76 7.04
N VAL A 206 -18.25 -2.44 7.00
CA VAL A 206 -19.14 -1.52 7.71
C VAL A 206 -19.67 -0.47 6.75
N GLY A 207 -21.02 -0.37 6.66
CA GLY A 207 -21.70 0.56 5.76
C GLY A 207 -21.75 0.05 4.32
N TYR A 208 -22.93 0.14 3.70
CA TYR A 208 -23.23 -0.21 2.31
C TYR A 208 -23.76 1.02 1.59
#